data_65a25d0773cf7a2ab09443dae282fbc3
#
_entry.id   65a25d0773cf7a2ab09443dae282fbc3
#
_cell.length_a   1.000
_cell.length_b   1.000
_cell.length_c   1.000
_cell.angle_alpha   90.00
_cell.angle_beta   90.00
_cell.angle_gamma   90.00
#
_symmetry.space_group_name_H-M   'P 1'
#
loop_
_entity.id
_entity.type
_entity.pdbx_description
1 polymer ?
#
loop_
_entity_poly.entity_id
_entity_poly.type
_entity_poly.pdbx_seq_one_letter_code
_entity_poly.pdbx_strand_id
1 'polypeptide(L)'
;DKESCKPNATILCYPVIDMFEYRHDGSRQNLIGERALHSDKELMSLYKHVTPNTPPTFIWHTSSDQAVPVENSLMYADALSKVQVSYEMHIYPIGSHGLGLADSIPHVAQWKDSLEKWIKLNDLI
;
A
#
# COMPACT_ATOMS: atom_id res chain seq x y z
N ASP A 1 24.62 -13.06 -7.12
CA ASP A 1 23.42 -13.20 -7.96
C ASP A 1 23.39 -12.11 -9.01
N LYS A 2 23.11 -12.49 -10.26
CA LYS A 2 22.97 -11.53 -11.38
C LYS A 2 21.52 -11.12 -11.62
N GLU A 3 20.57 -11.78 -10.94
CA GLU A 3 19.14 -11.53 -11.08
C GLU A 3 18.68 -10.39 -10.16
N SER A 4 17.87 -9.51 -10.72
CA SER A 4 17.24 -8.41 -9.95
C SER A 4 16.14 -8.95 -9.05
N CYS A 5 16.17 -8.59 -7.77
CA CYS A 5 15.07 -8.84 -6.83
C CYS A 5 13.96 -7.77 -6.92
N LYS A 6 14.13 -6.75 -7.77
CA LYS A 6 13.15 -5.69 -7.94
C LYS A 6 11.90 -6.24 -8.64
N PRO A 7 10.70 -6.11 -8.07
CA PRO A 7 9.47 -6.49 -8.75
C PRO A 7 9.18 -5.56 -9.94
N ASN A 8 8.44 -6.07 -10.93
CA ASN A 8 8.02 -5.28 -12.09
C ASN A 8 6.86 -4.33 -11.75
N ALA A 9 6.06 -4.67 -10.76
CA ALA A 9 4.94 -3.88 -10.25
C ALA A 9 4.64 -4.23 -8.80
N THR A 10 3.89 -3.37 -8.12
CA THR A 10 3.46 -3.57 -6.73
C THR A 10 1.94 -3.45 -6.65
N ILE A 11 1.30 -4.38 -5.95
CA ILE A 11 -0.14 -4.35 -5.67
C ILE A 11 -0.31 -4.29 -4.15
N LEU A 12 -0.86 -3.20 -3.66
CA LEU A 12 -1.04 -2.93 -2.23
C LEU A 12 -2.53 -2.92 -1.87
N CYS A 13 -2.93 -3.86 -1.03
CA CYS A 13 -4.29 -3.98 -0.52
C CYS A 13 -4.30 -3.48 0.93
N TYR A 14 -4.97 -2.35 1.20
CA TYR A 14 -5.07 -1.75 2.55
C TYR A 14 -3.75 -1.85 3.35
N PRO A 15 -2.64 -1.31 2.81
CA PRO A 15 -1.30 -1.57 3.34
C PRO A 15 -1.01 -0.82 4.64
N VAL A 16 -0.18 -1.41 5.50
CA VAL A 16 0.51 -0.70 6.58
C VAL A 16 1.79 -0.09 6.00
N ILE A 17 1.89 1.23 6.02
CA ILE A 17 2.99 2.00 5.41
C ILE A 17 3.75 2.83 6.45
N ASP A 18 3.02 3.46 7.39
CA ASP A 18 3.61 4.35 8.39
C ASP A 18 3.85 3.63 9.73
N MET A 19 4.98 3.93 10.36
CA MET A 19 5.31 3.42 11.70
C MET A 19 5.21 4.50 12.79
N PHE A 20 4.70 5.68 12.46
CA PHE A 20 4.58 6.84 13.36
C PHE A 20 3.13 7.14 13.73
N GLU A 21 2.52 8.11 13.07
CA GLU A 21 1.20 8.67 13.40
C GLU A 21 0.06 7.74 13.01
N TYR A 22 0.10 7.20 11.78
CA TYR A 22 -0.97 6.34 11.22
C TYR A 22 -0.62 4.85 11.31
N ARG A 23 0.22 4.48 12.25
CA ARG A 23 0.67 3.09 12.44
C ARG A 23 -0.45 2.15 12.86
N HIS A 24 -0.35 0.92 12.45
CA HIS A 24 -1.08 -0.18 13.08
C HIS A 24 -0.18 -0.78 14.19
N ASP A 25 -0.56 -0.62 15.46
CA ASP A 25 0.30 -0.96 16.60
C ASP A 25 0.74 -2.44 16.60
N GLY A 26 -0.17 -3.37 16.31
CA GLY A 26 0.15 -4.79 16.23
C GLY A 26 1.19 -5.12 15.15
N SER A 27 1.05 -4.55 13.94
CA SER A 27 2.02 -4.74 12.87
C SER A 27 3.38 -4.13 13.21
N ARG A 28 3.39 -2.93 13.78
CA ARG A 28 4.62 -2.26 14.21
C ARG A 28 5.34 -3.09 15.28
N GLN A 29 4.61 -3.53 16.30
CA GLN A 29 5.18 -4.31 17.40
C GLN A 29 5.77 -5.65 16.92
N ASN A 30 5.06 -6.34 16.02
CA ASN A 30 5.54 -7.60 15.45
C ASN A 30 6.74 -7.43 14.53
N LEU A 31 6.82 -6.31 13.80
CA LEU A 31 7.89 -6.05 12.82
C LEU A 31 9.19 -5.54 13.46
N ILE A 32 9.09 -4.55 14.34
CA ILE A 32 10.24 -3.83 14.89
C ILE A 32 10.32 -3.85 16.44
N GLY A 33 9.36 -4.51 17.08
CA GLY A 33 9.32 -4.69 18.53
C GLY A 33 8.71 -3.52 19.31
N GLU A 34 8.41 -3.77 20.58
CA GLU A 34 7.83 -2.75 21.48
C GLU A 34 8.79 -1.57 21.73
N ARG A 35 10.08 -1.86 21.78
CA ARG A 35 11.14 -0.88 22.10
C ARG A 35 11.82 -0.32 20.85
N ALA A 36 11.08 -0.32 19.72
CA ALA A 36 11.61 0.17 18.45
C ALA A 36 12.19 1.59 18.58
N LEU A 37 13.42 1.75 18.12
CA LEU A 37 14.10 3.05 18.04
C LEU A 37 13.44 3.92 16.97
N HIS A 38 13.72 5.22 17.02
CA HIS A 38 13.28 6.15 15.97
C HIS A 38 13.80 5.73 14.59
N SER A 39 15.05 5.29 14.50
CA SER A 39 15.68 4.77 13.27
C SER A 39 14.95 3.56 12.69
N ASP A 40 14.44 2.64 13.53
CA ASP A 40 13.70 1.48 13.06
C ASP A 40 12.36 1.89 12.43
N LYS A 41 11.68 2.86 13.04
CA LYS A 41 10.45 3.43 12.52
C LYS A 41 10.69 4.16 11.20
N GLU A 42 11.78 4.94 11.10
CA GLU A 42 12.19 5.60 9.86
C GLU A 42 12.42 4.57 8.75
N LEU A 43 13.19 3.52 9.05
CA LEU A 43 13.52 2.47 8.08
C LEU A 43 12.28 1.71 7.58
N MET A 44 11.28 1.50 8.44
CA MET A 44 10.08 0.72 8.10
C MET A 44 8.89 1.57 7.68
N SER A 45 9.00 2.89 7.64
CA SER A 45 8.00 3.79 7.08
C SER A 45 8.21 3.92 5.57
N LEU A 46 7.54 3.05 4.80
CA LEU A 46 7.85 2.77 3.39
C LEU A 46 7.69 3.98 2.45
N TYR A 47 6.79 4.91 2.75
CA TYR A 47 6.64 6.14 1.95
C TYR A 47 7.91 7.00 1.92
N LYS A 48 8.78 6.87 2.92
CA LYS A 48 10.07 7.58 3.01
C LYS A 48 11.15 7.03 2.08
N HIS A 49 10.95 5.82 1.58
CA HIS A 49 11.90 5.10 0.74
C HIS A 49 11.48 5.03 -0.73
N VAL A 50 10.39 5.69 -1.08
CA VAL A 50 9.96 5.82 -2.47
C VAL A 50 10.98 6.64 -3.26
N THR A 51 11.39 6.11 -4.41
CA THR A 51 12.38 6.72 -5.32
C THR A 51 11.87 6.65 -6.76
N PRO A 52 12.47 7.35 -7.72
CA PRO A 52 12.13 7.21 -9.13
C PRO A 52 12.26 5.77 -9.68
N ASN A 53 12.98 4.90 -8.95
CA ASN A 53 13.14 3.49 -9.30
C ASN A 53 12.10 2.58 -8.63
N THR A 54 11.18 3.10 -7.84
CA THR A 54 10.06 2.35 -7.26
C THR A 54 9.17 1.83 -8.40
N PRO A 55 8.72 0.56 -8.37
CA PRO A 55 7.87 0.02 -9.42
C PRO A 55 6.52 0.73 -9.52
N PRO A 56 5.86 0.70 -10.71
CA PRO A 56 4.47 1.09 -10.84
C PRO A 56 3.60 0.40 -9.80
N THR A 57 2.65 1.10 -9.22
CA THR A 57 1.94 0.62 -8.04
C THR A 57 0.42 0.75 -8.20
N PHE A 58 -0.30 -0.34 -7.93
CA PHE A 58 -1.74 -0.33 -7.75
C PHE A 58 -2.07 -0.38 -6.26
N ILE A 59 -2.99 0.48 -5.79
CA ILE A 59 -3.36 0.61 -4.38
C ILE A 59 -4.88 0.58 -4.25
N TRP A 60 -5.41 -0.14 -3.27
CA TRP A 60 -6.78 0.07 -2.84
C TRP A 60 -6.92 0.02 -1.32
N HIS A 61 -7.90 0.77 -0.79
CA HIS A 61 -8.17 0.88 0.64
C HIS A 61 -9.63 1.26 0.86
N THR A 62 -10.09 1.18 2.10
CA THR A 62 -11.40 1.73 2.49
C THR A 62 -11.21 2.88 3.48
N SER A 63 -11.94 3.97 3.31
CA SER A 63 -11.85 5.14 4.19
C SER A 63 -12.44 4.89 5.60
N SER A 64 -13.21 3.83 5.77
CA SER A 64 -13.77 3.41 7.05
C SER A 64 -12.96 2.35 7.78
N ASP A 65 -11.76 2.01 7.29
CA ASP A 65 -10.84 1.08 7.97
C ASP A 65 -10.42 1.63 9.33
N GLN A 66 -10.82 0.95 10.40
CA GLN A 66 -10.55 1.37 11.78
C GLN A 66 -9.25 0.75 12.34
N ALA A 67 -8.68 -0.22 11.66
CA ALA A 67 -7.44 -0.87 12.10
C ALA A 67 -6.20 -0.25 11.46
N VAL A 68 -6.23 -0.05 10.15
CA VAL A 68 -5.15 0.60 9.40
C VAL A 68 -5.72 1.87 8.74
N PRO A 69 -5.37 3.06 9.25
CA PRO A 69 -5.86 4.31 8.69
C PRO A 69 -5.56 4.45 7.20
N VAL A 70 -6.54 4.94 6.43
CA VAL A 70 -6.41 5.14 4.97
C VAL A 70 -5.25 6.07 4.60
N GLU A 71 -4.83 6.91 5.52
CA GLU A 71 -3.67 7.79 5.41
C GLU A 71 -2.40 7.05 5.02
N ASN A 72 -2.26 5.77 5.41
CA ASN A 72 -1.15 4.92 4.96
C ASN A 72 -1.07 4.86 3.42
N SER A 73 -2.19 4.59 2.76
CA SER A 73 -2.27 4.57 1.29
C SER A 73 -2.09 5.96 0.68
N LEU A 74 -2.68 6.99 1.28
CA LEU A 74 -2.56 8.37 0.81
C LEU A 74 -1.13 8.88 0.87
N MET A 75 -0.41 8.62 1.96
CA MET A 75 1.00 9.00 2.11
C MET A 75 1.90 8.29 1.09
N TYR A 76 1.64 7.02 0.81
CA TYR A 76 2.42 6.28 -0.18
C TYR A 76 2.16 6.78 -1.60
N ALA A 77 0.90 7.04 -1.95
CA ALA A 77 0.53 7.63 -3.25
C ALA A 77 1.12 9.05 -3.44
N ASP A 78 1.10 9.88 -2.39
CA ASP A 78 1.76 11.20 -2.41
C ASP A 78 3.26 11.09 -2.65
N ALA A 79 3.93 10.13 -2.00
CA ALA A 79 5.35 9.87 -2.22
C ALA A 79 5.66 9.42 -3.66
N LEU A 80 4.85 8.52 -4.23
CA LEU A 80 4.97 8.10 -5.63
C LEU A 80 4.78 9.28 -6.60
N SER A 81 3.78 10.11 -6.34
CA SER A 81 3.49 11.31 -7.13
C SER A 81 4.66 12.30 -7.16
N LYS A 82 5.30 12.55 -6.01
CA LYS A 82 6.44 13.46 -5.89
C LYS A 82 7.65 13.05 -6.72
N VAL A 83 7.83 11.75 -6.94
CA VAL A 83 8.94 11.23 -7.76
C VAL A 83 8.50 10.77 -9.15
N GLN A 84 7.26 11.08 -9.54
CA GLN A 84 6.69 10.78 -10.86
C GLN A 84 6.65 9.28 -11.20
N VAL A 85 6.49 8.42 -10.21
CA VAL A 85 6.22 6.99 -10.42
C VAL A 85 4.74 6.79 -10.70
N SER A 86 4.42 6.04 -11.74
CA SER A 86 3.04 5.71 -12.12
C SER A 86 2.34 4.91 -11.03
N TYR A 87 1.12 5.31 -10.68
CA TYR A 87 0.28 4.55 -9.76
C TYR A 87 -1.20 4.71 -10.10
N GLU A 88 -2.00 3.75 -9.67
CA GLU A 88 -3.46 3.83 -9.65
C GLU A 88 -3.94 3.55 -8.23
N MET A 89 -4.89 4.35 -7.71
CA MET A 89 -5.41 4.21 -6.36
C MET A 89 -6.92 4.30 -6.31
N HIS A 90 -7.53 3.36 -5.58
CA HIS A 90 -8.96 3.31 -5.32
C HIS A 90 -9.25 3.37 -3.82
N ILE A 91 -10.02 4.37 -3.39
CA ILE A 91 -10.50 4.49 -2.02
C ILE A 91 -12.01 4.29 -1.99
N TYR A 92 -12.46 3.25 -1.29
CA TYR A 92 -13.87 2.92 -1.14
C TYR A 92 -14.40 3.44 0.20
N PRO A 93 -15.67 3.87 0.27
CA PRO A 93 -16.20 4.50 1.48
C PRO A 93 -16.42 3.53 2.65
N ILE A 94 -16.67 2.24 2.37
CA ILE A 94 -17.12 1.27 3.37
C ILE A 94 -16.29 -0.02 3.29
N GLY A 95 -15.85 -0.51 4.43
CA GLY A 95 -15.19 -1.79 4.59
C GLY A 95 -14.27 -1.82 5.80
N SER A 96 -14.24 -2.95 6.51
CA SER A 96 -13.28 -3.19 7.58
C SER A 96 -11.93 -3.58 7.01
N HIS A 97 -10.90 -3.58 7.84
CA HIS A 97 -9.59 -4.13 7.46
C HIS A 97 -9.68 -5.64 7.15
N GLY A 98 -8.83 -6.10 6.23
CA GLY A 98 -8.70 -7.55 5.98
C GLY A 98 -9.79 -8.17 5.13
N LEU A 99 -10.40 -7.41 4.21
CA LEU A 99 -11.49 -7.88 3.34
C LEU A 99 -11.08 -8.97 2.33
N GLY A 100 -9.80 -9.29 2.17
CA GLY A 100 -9.34 -10.21 1.14
C GLY A 100 -9.73 -9.72 -0.26
N LEU A 101 -10.49 -10.51 -1.02
CA LEU A 101 -11.01 -10.13 -2.33
C LEU A 101 -12.25 -9.23 -2.26
N ALA A 102 -12.75 -8.95 -1.05
CA ALA A 102 -13.95 -8.13 -0.79
C ALA A 102 -15.24 -8.64 -1.44
N ASP A 103 -15.35 -9.95 -1.68
CA ASP A 103 -16.48 -10.56 -2.40
C ASP A 103 -17.84 -10.32 -1.73
N SER A 104 -17.84 -10.12 -0.41
CA SER A 104 -19.04 -9.80 0.36
C SER A 104 -19.55 -8.35 0.19
N ILE A 105 -18.76 -7.46 -0.41
CA ILE A 105 -19.10 -6.05 -0.62
C ILE A 105 -18.94 -5.72 -2.12
N PRO A 106 -20.00 -5.89 -2.94
CA PRO A 106 -19.89 -5.78 -4.40
C PRO A 106 -19.26 -4.48 -4.90
N HIS A 107 -19.53 -3.35 -4.22
CA HIS A 107 -18.94 -2.07 -4.59
C HIS A 107 -17.42 -2.04 -4.38
N VAL A 108 -16.93 -2.65 -3.32
CA VAL A 108 -15.48 -2.75 -3.06
C VAL A 108 -14.83 -3.79 -3.97
N ALA A 109 -15.50 -4.92 -4.20
CA ALA A 109 -15.00 -6.02 -5.03
C ALA A 109 -14.61 -5.61 -6.47
N GLN A 110 -15.08 -4.45 -6.94
CA GLN A 110 -14.74 -3.86 -8.25
C GLN A 110 -13.23 -3.54 -8.38
N TRP A 111 -12.49 -3.46 -7.26
CA TRP A 111 -11.05 -3.26 -7.33
C TRP A 111 -10.32 -4.32 -8.17
N LYS A 112 -10.86 -5.54 -8.23
CA LYS A 112 -10.30 -6.65 -9.03
C LYS A 112 -10.39 -6.36 -10.52
N ASP A 113 -11.51 -5.82 -10.98
CA ASP A 113 -11.71 -5.45 -12.40
C ASP A 113 -10.80 -4.28 -12.79
N SER A 114 -10.61 -3.34 -11.87
CA SER A 114 -9.68 -2.21 -12.04
C SER A 114 -8.24 -2.71 -12.10
N LEU A 115 -7.85 -3.63 -11.20
CA LEU A 115 -6.53 -4.24 -11.21
C LEU A 115 -6.25 -4.99 -12.52
N GLU A 116 -7.21 -5.77 -13.04
CA GLU A 116 -7.04 -6.49 -14.31
C GLU A 116 -6.75 -5.51 -15.46
N LYS A 117 -7.48 -4.41 -15.54
CA LYS A 117 -7.27 -3.36 -16.54
C LYS A 117 -5.90 -2.69 -16.36
N TRP A 118 -5.53 -2.40 -15.12
CA TRP A 118 -4.25 -1.78 -14.80
C TRP A 118 -3.05 -2.68 -15.15
N ILE A 119 -3.15 -3.99 -14.92
CA ILE A 119 -2.14 -4.98 -15.30
C ILE A 119 -1.93 -4.98 -16.81
N LYS A 120 -3.03 -4.98 -17.59
CA LYS A 120 -2.98 -4.91 -19.06
C LYS A 120 -2.39 -3.59 -19.56
N LEU A 121 -2.76 -2.46 -18.92
CA LEU A 121 -2.25 -1.13 -19.27
C LEU A 121 -0.73 -1.01 -19.09
N ASN A 122 -0.17 -1.75 -18.15
CA ASN A 122 1.27 -1.72 -17.82
C ASN A 122 2.06 -2.88 -18.47
N ASP A 123 1.47 -3.62 -19.41
CA ASP A 123 2.11 -4.74 -20.13
C ASP A 123 2.74 -5.79 -19.17
N LEU A 124 2.03 -6.11 -18.09
CA LEU A 124 2.53 -7.05 -17.07
C LEU A 124 2.13 -8.51 -17.35
N ILE A 125 1.18 -8.73 -18.26
CA ILE A 125 0.75 -10.04 -18.76
C ILE A 125 0.39 -9.93 -20.25
#